data_97519efa8fde7ca100ce8b17006b11e6
#
_entry.id   97519efa8fde7ca100ce8b17006b11e6
#
_cell.length_a   1.000
_cell.length_b   1.000
_cell.length_c   1.000
_cell.angle_alpha   90.00
_cell.angle_beta   90.00
_cell.angle_gamma   90.00
#
_symmetry.space_group_name_H-M   'P 1'
#
loop_
_entity.id
_entity.type
_entity.pdbx_description
1 polymer ?
#
loop_
_entity_poly.entity_id
_entity_poly.type
_entity_poly.pdbx_seq_one_letter_code
_entity_poly.pdbx_strand_id
1 'polypeptide(L)'
;MQQNADVKDLAQKVINQNKSQNNKSQFILWMGALVVGAILGYMGIKPLNELFNFIATVYTRLFQFIAVPTIALAVITTLAALGSKKETGQIFAHAVVYTFLTTVCAAGIGLAIYLLVAPGNLPAEIVGSGMSNVPQNLGKLSYYDHILNVIPNNMLQPFLAGNVLSVMLIAAAMGLGLAFMPKTENREALLKAVLGFQELLFTLIKALLFVLPLGILAFAGQLSAQIEAGVIVGALGKYTLVIMASNCVQFFIVLPIFLLARGLNPIDVFKKMSPAVAVALFTKSSAGTLPVTMASAEQNMKVNKAVSRFVLPICTTINMNGCAAFILITSIFVMQNAGFELSMTTMLTWLLVSVLAAVGNAGVPMGCYFLTLSLMSGIGAPIGIMGIILPIYTIIDMVETAENVWSDSCVCAMTDHDLKGKIAEEE
;
A
#
# COMPACT_ATOMS: atom_id res chain seq x y z
N MET A 1 -17.69 -29.59 -11.71
CA MET A 1 -16.50 -30.17 -11.05
C MET A 1 -15.18 -29.83 -11.79
N GLN A 2 -15.15 -29.89 -13.10
CA GLN A 2 -13.95 -29.62 -13.93
C GLN A 2 -13.45 -28.16 -13.82
N GLN A 3 -14.37 -27.18 -13.84
CA GLN A 3 -14.02 -25.74 -13.70
C GLN A 3 -13.36 -25.37 -12.35
N ASN A 4 -13.75 -26.03 -11.24
CA ASN A 4 -13.08 -25.85 -9.96
C ASN A 4 -11.67 -26.47 -9.93
N ALA A 5 -11.42 -27.47 -10.79
CA ALA A 5 -10.08 -28.03 -10.96
C ALA A 5 -9.16 -27.05 -11.69
N ASP A 6 -9.68 -26.35 -12.73
CA ASP A 6 -8.88 -25.39 -13.51
C ASP A 6 -8.45 -24.16 -12.69
N VAL A 7 -9.35 -23.62 -11.83
CA VAL A 7 -9.01 -22.50 -10.95
C VAL A 7 -8.00 -22.93 -9.90
N LYS A 8 -8.15 -24.14 -9.34
CA LYS A 8 -7.16 -24.70 -8.39
C LYS A 8 -5.81 -24.94 -9.04
N ASP A 9 -5.80 -25.46 -10.28
CA ASP A 9 -4.57 -25.70 -11.05
C ASP A 9 -3.88 -24.37 -11.40
N LEU A 10 -4.65 -23.34 -11.80
CA LEU A 10 -4.13 -21.99 -12.05
C LEU A 10 -3.57 -21.38 -10.76
N ALA A 11 -4.31 -21.46 -9.66
CA ALA A 11 -3.84 -21.01 -8.36
C ALA A 11 -2.55 -21.74 -7.94
N GLN A 12 -2.52 -23.06 -8.14
CA GLN A 12 -1.34 -23.88 -7.82
C GLN A 12 -0.15 -23.54 -8.72
N LYS A 13 -0.37 -23.22 -10.01
CA LYS A 13 0.68 -22.77 -10.92
C LYS A 13 1.24 -21.42 -10.50
N VAL A 14 0.41 -20.44 -10.13
CA VAL A 14 0.85 -19.13 -9.62
C VAL A 14 1.57 -19.28 -8.29
N ILE A 15 1.05 -20.11 -7.38
CA ILE A 15 1.73 -20.44 -6.11
C ILE A 15 3.08 -21.12 -6.39
N ASN A 16 3.15 -22.04 -7.36
CA ASN A 16 4.38 -22.76 -7.69
C ASN A 16 5.39 -21.89 -8.45
N GLN A 17 4.93 -21.01 -9.32
CA GLN A 17 5.80 -19.98 -9.96
C GLN A 17 6.39 -19.02 -8.93
N ASN A 18 5.60 -18.63 -7.91
CA ASN A 18 6.07 -17.83 -6.79
C ASN A 18 6.86 -18.65 -5.74
N LYS A 19 6.64 -19.97 -5.63
CA LYS A 19 7.50 -20.90 -4.88
C LYS A 19 8.90 -21.06 -5.52
N SER A 20 9.02 -20.88 -6.81
CA SER A 20 10.32 -20.80 -7.49
C SER A 20 11.13 -19.56 -7.04
N GLN A 21 10.48 -18.52 -6.57
CA GLN A 21 11.06 -17.45 -5.76
C GLN A 21 10.75 -17.69 -4.27
N ASN A 22 11.16 -18.78 -3.75
CA ASN A 22 11.52 -19.18 -2.40
C ASN A 22 11.03 -18.25 -1.24
N ASN A 23 9.71 -17.92 -1.19
CA ASN A 23 9.16 -17.01 -0.18
C ASN A 23 9.48 -17.49 1.26
N LYS A 24 9.51 -18.80 1.51
CA LYS A 24 9.91 -19.33 2.83
C LYS A 24 11.38 -19.07 3.12
N SER A 25 12.27 -19.31 2.16
CA SER A 25 13.71 -19.07 2.31
C SER A 25 14.00 -17.58 2.45
N GLN A 26 13.28 -16.73 1.72
CA GLN A 26 13.39 -15.28 1.80
C GLN A 26 12.91 -14.75 3.16
N PHE A 27 11.79 -15.27 3.67
CA PHE A 27 11.29 -14.96 5.00
C PHE A 27 12.26 -15.40 6.10
N ILE A 28 12.79 -16.63 6.02
CA ILE A 28 13.80 -17.15 6.97
C ILE A 28 15.07 -16.28 6.93
N LEU A 29 15.50 -15.86 5.72
CA LEU A 29 16.65 -14.98 5.56
C LEU A 29 16.42 -13.61 6.20
N TRP A 30 15.23 -13.03 6.05
CA TRP A 30 14.89 -11.74 6.65
C TRP A 30 14.80 -11.82 8.18
N MET A 31 14.17 -12.88 8.70
CA MET A 31 14.11 -13.12 10.15
C MET A 31 15.50 -13.42 10.72
N GLY A 32 16.31 -14.19 10.00
CA GLY A 32 17.70 -14.42 10.36
C GLY A 32 18.53 -13.14 10.39
N ALA A 33 18.39 -12.29 9.37
CA ALA A 33 19.05 -10.99 9.30
C ALA A 33 18.63 -10.06 10.45
N LEU A 34 17.34 -10.06 10.80
CA LEU A 34 16.82 -9.29 11.94
C LEU A 34 17.45 -9.75 13.27
N VAL A 35 17.43 -11.07 13.54
CA VAL A 35 17.96 -11.62 14.78
C VAL A 35 19.48 -11.41 14.87
N VAL A 36 20.22 -11.70 13.80
CA VAL A 36 21.67 -11.49 13.74
C VAL A 36 22.02 -10.03 13.90
N GLY A 37 21.32 -9.12 13.20
CA GLY A 37 21.50 -7.68 13.33
C GLY A 37 21.26 -7.19 14.76
N ALA A 38 20.18 -7.65 15.40
CA ALA A 38 19.86 -7.30 16.78
C ALA A 38 20.95 -7.78 17.76
N ILE A 39 21.44 -9.02 17.62
CA ILE A 39 22.52 -9.57 18.47
C ILE A 39 23.81 -8.76 18.28
N LEU A 40 24.20 -8.50 17.03
CA LEU A 40 25.43 -7.77 16.73
C LEU A 40 25.36 -6.29 17.19
N GLY A 41 24.19 -5.66 17.08
CA GLY A 41 23.97 -4.30 17.58
C GLY A 41 24.05 -4.23 19.10
N TYR A 42 23.46 -5.22 19.80
CA TYR A 42 23.52 -5.32 21.27
C TYR A 42 24.94 -5.44 21.81
N MET A 43 25.88 -6.01 21.03
CA MET A 43 27.28 -6.12 21.43
C MET A 43 27.99 -4.75 21.57
N GLY A 44 27.43 -3.68 21.08
CA GLY A 44 27.93 -2.29 21.26
C GLY A 44 29.28 -2.00 20.59
N ILE A 45 29.68 -2.78 19.58
CA ILE A 45 30.97 -2.63 18.88
C ILE A 45 30.94 -1.40 17.99
N LYS A 46 31.64 -0.32 18.36
CA LYS A 46 31.62 0.98 17.64
C LYS A 46 31.80 0.88 16.11
N PRO A 47 32.85 0.23 15.56
CA PRO A 47 33.01 0.13 14.11
C PRO A 47 31.84 -0.56 13.42
N LEU A 48 31.20 -1.53 14.07
CA LEU A 48 30.05 -2.25 13.53
C LEU A 48 28.80 -1.38 13.52
N ASN A 49 28.59 -0.59 14.56
CA ASN A 49 27.49 0.36 14.64
C ASN A 49 27.61 1.47 13.59
N GLU A 50 28.83 1.96 13.31
CA GLU A 50 29.09 2.90 12.22
C GLU A 50 28.75 2.29 10.85
N LEU A 51 29.12 1.02 10.63
CA LEU A 51 28.77 0.28 9.41
C LEU A 51 27.26 0.09 9.28
N PHE A 52 26.56 -0.25 10.36
CA PHE A 52 25.09 -0.35 10.36
C PHE A 52 24.44 0.99 10.01
N ASN A 53 24.90 2.10 10.60
CA ASN A 53 24.42 3.43 10.29
C ASN A 53 24.62 3.81 8.82
N PHE A 54 25.79 3.47 8.26
CA PHE A 54 26.07 3.70 6.84
C PHE A 54 25.13 2.89 5.94
N ILE A 55 25.01 1.58 6.16
CA ILE A 55 24.14 0.71 5.35
C ILE A 55 22.68 1.15 5.47
N ALA A 56 22.17 1.41 6.67
CA ALA A 56 20.82 1.90 6.89
C ALA A 56 20.55 3.20 6.14
N THR A 57 21.50 4.14 6.18
CA THR A 57 21.41 5.42 5.45
C THR A 57 21.37 5.21 3.93
N VAL A 58 22.22 4.32 3.39
CA VAL A 58 22.21 3.96 1.96
C VAL A 58 20.85 3.39 1.56
N TYR A 59 20.31 2.44 2.34
CA TYR A 59 18.99 1.86 2.07
C TYR A 59 17.87 2.90 2.10
N THR A 60 17.87 3.77 3.09
CA THR A 60 16.89 4.85 3.19
C THR A 60 16.90 5.73 1.93
N ARG A 61 18.10 6.11 1.46
CA ARG A 61 18.24 6.90 0.22
C ARG A 61 17.77 6.15 -1.04
N LEU A 62 18.07 4.84 -1.12
CA LEU A 62 17.60 4.01 -2.24
C LEU A 62 16.06 3.89 -2.25
N PHE A 63 15.43 3.76 -1.08
CA PHE A 63 13.98 3.76 -0.98
C PHE A 63 13.37 5.08 -1.43
N GLN A 64 13.90 6.21 -0.96
CA GLN A 64 13.45 7.55 -1.36
C GLN A 64 13.61 7.78 -2.86
N PHE A 65 14.72 7.33 -3.45
CA PHE A 65 15.00 7.45 -4.87
C PHE A 65 13.91 6.79 -5.74
N ILE A 66 13.40 5.62 -5.32
CA ILE A 66 12.42 4.85 -6.10
C ILE A 66 10.98 5.29 -5.79
N ALA A 67 10.68 5.72 -4.56
CA ALA A 67 9.32 5.92 -4.09
C ALA A 67 8.54 6.95 -4.91
N VAL A 68 9.05 8.18 -5.01
CA VAL A 68 8.33 9.29 -5.66
C VAL A 68 8.04 9.03 -7.15
N PRO A 69 9.02 8.58 -7.97
CA PRO A 69 8.74 8.22 -9.37
C PRO A 69 7.72 7.08 -9.52
N THR A 70 7.78 6.07 -8.65
CA THR A 70 6.86 4.93 -8.70
C THR A 70 5.43 5.36 -8.43
N ILE A 71 5.21 6.21 -7.43
CA ILE A 71 3.89 6.78 -7.10
C ILE A 71 3.34 7.56 -8.31
N ALA A 72 4.16 8.44 -8.88
CA ALA A 72 3.75 9.23 -10.04
C ALA A 72 3.30 8.36 -11.21
N LEU A 73 4.11 7.38 -11.60
CA LEU A 73 3.80 6.50 -12.72
C LEU A 73 2.58 5.62 -12.44
N ALA A 74 2.42 5.12 -11.22
CA ALA A 74 1.25 4.32 -10.83
C ALA A 74 -0.06 5.13 -10.97
N VAL A 75 -0.08 6.38 -10.51
CA VAL A 75 -1.25 7.26 -10.64
C VAL A 75 -1.53 7.60 -12.11
N ILE A 76 -0.48 7.95 -12.88
CA ILE A 76 -0.64 8.27 -14.30
C ILE A 76 -1.22 7.08 -15.07
N THR A 77 -0.66 5.88 -14.92
CA THR A 77 -1.10 4.69 -15.66
C THR A 77 -2.52 4.28 -15.28
N THR A 78 -2.86 4.33 -13.99
CA THR A 78 -4.20 4.01 -13.50
C THR A 78 -5.25 4.95 -14.10
N LEU A 79 -5.02 6.26 -14.01
CA LEU A 79 -5.98 7.24 -14.52
C LEU A 79 -6.04 7.29 -16.04
N ALA A 80 -4.91 7.08 -16.74
CA ALA A 80 -4.90 6.98 -18.20
C ALA A 80 -5.73 5.79 -18.73
N ALA A 81 -5.80 4.70 -17.97
CA ALA A 81 -6.61 3.53 -18.33
C ALA A 81 -8.12 3.80 -18.27
N LEU A 82 -8.58 4.77 -17.43
CA LEU A 82 -10.00 5.09 -17.26
C LEU A 82 -10.65 5.66 -18.52
N GLY A 83 -9.92 6.46 -19.31
CA GLY A 83 -10.45 7.14 -20.49
C GLY A 83 -10.70 6.26 -21.72
N SER A 84 -10.34 4.99 -21.70
CA SER A 84 -10.36 4.15 -22.90
C SER A 84 -11.70 3.51 -23.24
N LYS A 85 -12.73 3.55 -22.37
CA LYS A 85 -14.01 2.82 -22.56
C LYS A 85 -15.22 3.68 -22.22
N LYS A 86 -15.84 4.30 -23.25
CA LYS A 86 -17.08 5.10 -23.12
C LYS A 86 -18.31 4.29 -22.65
N GLU A 87 -18.36 2.97 -22.86
CA GLU A 87 -19.53 2.13 -22.62
C GLU A 87 -19.66 1.66 -21.17
N THR A 88 -18.66 1.91 -20.32
CA THR A 88 -18.60 1.37 -18.96
C THR A 88 -18.80 2.41 -17.85
N GLY A 89 -19.41 3.57 -18.17
CA GLY A 89 -19.57 4.65 -17.18
C GLY A 89 -20.32 4.25 -15.92
N GLN A 90 -21.33 3.37 -16.02
CA GLN A 90 -22.06 2.87 -14.85
C GLN A 90 -21.22 1.88 -14.04
N ILE A 91 -20.52 0.95 -14.69
CA ILE A 91 -19.62 0.00 -14.01
C ILE A 91 -18.53 0.78 -13.25
N PHE A 92 -17.94 1.77 -13.91
CA PHE A 92 -16.93 2.63 -13.32
C PHE A 92 -17.45 3.38 -12.09
N ALA A 93 -18.62 4.01 -12.21
CA ALA A 93 -19.21 4.77 -11.11
C ALA A 93 -19.47 3.89 -9.88
N HIS A 94 -20.03 2.68 -10.04
CA HIS A 94 -20.24 1.75 -8.95
C HIS A 94 -18.90 1.30 -8.33
N ALA A 95 -17.92 0.91 -9.15
CA ALA A 95 -16.61 0.49 -8.69
C ALA A 95 -15.92 1.59 -7.86
N VAL A 96 -15.91 2.84 -8.34
CA VAL A 96 -15.30 3.97 -7.64
C VAL A 96 -16.02 4.29 -6.34
N VAL A 97 -17.37 4.30 -6.33
CA VAL A 97 -18.14 4.57 -5.10
C VAL A 97 -17.87 3.50 -4.05
N TYR A 98 -17.92 2.22 -4.42
CA TYR A 98 -17.65 1.14 -3.47
C TYR A 98 -16.20 1.17 -2.97
N THR A 99 -15.23 1.36 -3.87
CA THR A 99 -13.83 1.53 -3.51
C THR A 99 -13.63 2.67 -2.51
N PHE A 100 -14.19 3.84 -2.80
CA PHE A 100 -14.07 4.99 -1.91
C PHE A 100 -14.67 4.71 -0.53
N LEU A 101 -15.89 4.17 -0.48
CA LEU A 101 -16.58 3.86 0.78
C LEU A 101 -15.82 2.84 1.60
N THR A 102 -15.38 1.72 1.00
CA THR A 102 -14.66 0.67 1.72
C THR A 102 -13.30 1.15 2.21
N THR A 103 -12.60 1.97 1.41
CA THR A 103 -11.28 2.52 1.78
C THR A 103 -11.39 3.55 2.90
N VAL A 104 -12.40 4.43 2.87
CA VAL A 104 -12.68 5.37 3.97
C VAL A 104 -13.03 4.62 5.26
N CYS A 105 -13.84 3.57 5.17
CA CYS A 105 -14.16 2.73 6.34
C CYS A 105 -12.89 2.07 6.91
N ALA A 106 -12.01 1.53 6.06
CA ALA A 106 -10.77 0.90 6.50
C ALA A 106 -9.86 1.89 7.26
N ALA A 107 -9.66 3.08 6.69
CA ALA A 107 -8.90 4.14 7.34
C ALA A 107 -9.56 4.61 8.64
N GLY A 108 -10.90 4.78 8.64
CA GLY A 108 -11.67 5.19 9.83
C GLY A 108 -11.57 4.17 10.98
N ILE A 109 -11.64 2.88 10.66
CA ILE A 109 -11.43 1.80 11.62
C ILE A 109 -10.00 1.80 12.14
N GLY A 110 -9.03 1.99 11.25
CA GLY A 110 -7.62 2.13 11.62
C GLY A 110 -7.43 3.24 12.65
N LEU A 111 -8.02 4.41 12.42
CA LEU A 111 -8.00 5.53 13.37
C LEU A 111 -8.69 5.18 14.70
N ALA A 112 -9.86 4.59 14.64
CA ALA A 112 -10.61 4.23 15.84
C ALA A 112 -9.83 3.24 16.72
N ILE A 113 -9.26 2.19 16.12
CA ILE A 113 -8.46 1.21 16.86
C ILE A 113 -7.16 1.82 17.36
N TYR A 114 -6.52 2.74 16.59
CA TYR A 114 -5.35 3.47 17.04
C TYR A 114 -5.62 4.27 18.32
N LEU A 115 -6.74 4.99 18.35
CA LEU A 115 -7.15 5.77 19.53
C LEU A 115 -7.50 4.89 20.73
N LEU A 116 -8.10 3.72 20.50
CA LEU A 116 -8.46 2.77 21.56
C LEU A 116 -7.24 2.08 22.20
N VAL A 117 -6.29 1.65 21.38
CA VAL A 117 -5.09 0.91 21.84
C VAL A 117 -4.01 1.86 22.35
N ALA A 118 -3.96 3.08 21.80
CA ALA A 118 -3.02 4.13 22.13
C ALA A 118 -1.57 3.59 22.18
N PRO A 119 -0.92 3.30 21.04
CA PRO A 119 0.48 2.86 21.02
C PRO A 119 1.36 3.88 21.73
N GLY A 120 2.24 3.41 22.61
CA GLY A 120 3.16 4.30 23.31
C GLY A 120 4.21 4.89 22.37
N ASN A 121 5.01 5.81 22.90
CA ASN A 121 6.14 6.38 22.16
C ASN A 121 7.36 5.45 22.23
N LEU A 122 8.16 5.49 21.17
CA LEU A 122 9.50 4.91 21.14
C LEU A 122 10.46 5.77 21.99
N PRO A 123 11.57 5.23 22.50
CA PRO A 123 12.59 6.01 23.19
C PRO A 123 13.14 7.17 22.35
N ALA A 124 13.34 8.33 22.99
CA ALA A 124 13.77 9.57 22.30
C ALA A 124 15.09 9.43 21.54
N GLU A 125 15.98 8.55 22.00
CA GLU A 125 17.28 8.25 21.38
C GLU A 125 17.12 7.66 19.97
N ILE A 126 16.06 6.89 19.75
CA ILE A 126 15.74 6.28 18.45
C ILE A 126 15.16 7.32 17.50
N VAL A 127 14.29 8.16 18.03
CA VAL A 127 13.66 9.25 17.27
C VAL A 127 14.71 10.28 16.89
N GLY A 128 15.63 10.62 17.80
CA GLY A 128 16.67 11.63 17.62
C GLY A 128 17.73 11.30 16.56
N SER A 129 18.03 10.04 16.34
CA SER A 129 19.00 9.61 15.31
C SER A 129 18.47 9.80 13.86
N GLY A 130 17.16 10.02 13.71
CA GLY A 130 16.50 10.29 12.43
C GLY A 130 16.09 11.74 12.18
N MET A 131 16.27 12.61 13.19
CA MET A 131 15.87 14.03 13.12
C MET A 131 16.90 14.90 12.39
N SER A 132 17.07 14.75 11.10
CA SER A 132 17.70 15.75 10.26
C SER A 132 16.63 16.69 9.69
N ASN A 133 16.50 17.90 10.30
CA ASN A 133 15.71 19.02 9.79
C ASN A 133 14.17 18.89 9.82
N VAL A 134 13.57 18.75 10.99
CA VAL A 134 12.13 19.02 11.13
C VAL A 134 11.90 20.53 10.99
N PRO A 135 11.10 21.00 10.02
CA PRO A 135 10.76 22.42 9.95
C PRO A 135 9.97 22.83 11.20
N GLN A 136 10.51 23.76 12.00
CA GLN A 136 9.92 24.22 13.27
C GLN A 136 8.59 24.99 13.13
N ASN A 137 8.05 25.16 11.91
CA ASN A 137 6.90 26.03 11.63
C ASN A 137 5.59 25.30 11.26
N LEU A 138 5.51 23.99 11.39
CA LEU A 138 4.30 23.24 10.99
C LEU A 138 3.06 23.48 11.88
N GLY A 139 3.23 24.02 13.09
CA GLY A 139 2.12 24.32 14.02
C GLY A 139 1.37 25.64 13.77
N LYS A 140 1.74 26.45 12.76
CA LYS A 140 1.14 27.78 12.50
C LYS A 140 0.56 27.95 11.10
N LEU A 141 0.55 26.89 10.27
CA LEU A 141 -0.02 26.99 8.92
C LEU A 141 -1.55 27.00 8.99
N SER A 142 -2.15 28.01 8.34
CA SER A 142 -3.60 28.06 8.13
C SER A 142 -4.05 26.88 7.27
N TYR A 143 -5.31 26.46 7.41
CA TYR A 143 -5.92 25.44 6.55
C TYR A 143 -5.74 25.76 5.05
N TYR A 144 -5.82 27.04 4.68
CA TYR A 144 -5.56 27.50 3.31
C TYR A 144 -4.11 27.29 2.86
N ASP A 145 -3.15 27.46 3.75
CA ASP A 145 -1.73 27.25 3.46
C ASP A 145 -1.45 25.75 3.18
N HIS A 146 -2.12 24.84 3.88
CA HIS A 146 -2.01 23.41 3.60
C HIS A 146 -2.52 23.07 2.20
N ILE A 147 -3.67 23.63 1.78
CA ILE A 147 -4.20 23.42 0.42
C ILE A 147 -3.27 24.03 -0.63
N LEU A 148 -2.80 25.25 -0.42
CA LEU A 148 -1.89 25.93 -1.34
C LEU A 148 -0.55 25.19 -1.48
N ASN A 149 -0.04 24.59 -0.40
CA ASN A 149 1.20 23.81 -0.43
C ASN A 149 1.05 22.49 -1.22
N VAL A 150 -0.16 21.99 -1.42
CA VAL A 150 -0.42 20.81 -2.26
C VAL A 150 -0.45 21.19 -3.74
N ILE A 151 -0.87 22.41 -4.08
CA ILE A 151 -0.96 22.89 -5.48
C ILE A 151 0.42 23.43 -5.89
N PRO A 152 1.18 22.72 -6.74
CA PRO A 152 2.52 23.15 -7.08
C PRO A 152 2.49 24.29 -8.11
N ASN A 153 3.38 25.27 -7.96
CA ASN A 153 3.62 26.32 -8.93
C ASN A 153 4.65 25.90 -10.00
N ASN A 154 5.28 24.76 -9.82
CA ASN A 154 6.30 24.21 -10.71
C ASN A 154 6.18 22.69 -10.77
N MET A 155 6.25 22.12 -11.97
CA MET A 155 6.06 20.68 -12.21
C MET A 155 7.18 19.81 -11.64
N LEU A 156 8.43 20.30 -11.57
CA LEU A 156 9.60 19.53 -11.17
C LEU A 156 9.90 19.66 -9.67
N GLN A 157 9.63 20.81 -9.07
CA GLN A 157 9.94 21.08 -7.68
C GLN A 157 9.38 20.03 -6.70
N PRO A 158 8.13 19.56 -6.82
CA PRO A 158 7.59 18.53 -5.93
C PRO A 158 8.36 17.21 -5.99
N PHE A 159 8.85 16.83 -7.17
CA PHE A 159 9.69 15.63 -7.31
C PHE A 159 11.04 15.79 -6.60
N LEU A 160 11.67 16.96 -6.70
CA LEU A 160 12.94 17.26 -6.04
C LEU A 160 12.78 17.38 -4.52
N ALA A 161 11.68 17.99 -4.08
CA ALA A 161 11.38 18.17 -2.67
C ALA A 161 10.78 16.91 -2.00
N GLY A 162 10.40 15.89 -2.78
CA GLY A 162 9.70 14.71 -2.25
C GLY A 162 8.29 14.99 -1.75
N ASN A 163 7.63 16.08 -2.22
CA ASN A 163 6.26 16.42 -1.83
C ASN A 163 5.26 15.51 -2.57
N VAL A 164 4.94 14.38 -1.93
CA VAL A 164 4.11 13.33 -2.50
C VAL A 164 2.73 13.81 -2.91
N LEU A 165 2.07 14.65 -2.10
CA LEU A 165 0.72 15.13 -2.41
C LEU A 165 0.70 15.97 -3.68
N SER A 166 1.66 16.87 -3.84
CA SER A 166 1.82 17.66 -5.08
C SER A 166 2.19 16.78 -6.27
N VAL A 167 3.07 15.77 -6.07
CA VAL A 167 3.41 14.79 -7.12
C VAL A 167 2.17 14.00 -7.55
N MET A 168 1.33 13.57 -6.60
CA MET A 168 0.07 12.87 -6.92
C MET A 168 -0.90 13.76 -7.70
N LEU A 169 -1.00 15.04 -7.35
CA LEU A 169 -1.84 16.00 -8.09
C LEU A 169 -1.36 16.17 -9.54
N ILE A 170 -0.05 16.34 -9.73
CA ILE A 170 0.57 16.40 -11.07
C ILE A 170 0.30 15.11 -11.84
N ALA A 171 0.55 13.97 -11.21
CA ALA A 171 0.35 12.66 -11.82
C ALA A 171 -1.11 12.42 -12.20
N ALA A 172 -2.06 12.85 -11.34
CA ALA A 172 -3.48 12.77 -11.64
C ALA A 172 -3.85 13.65 -12.85
N ALA A 173 -3.36 14.87 -12.91
CA ALA A 173 -3.59 15.75 -14.05
C ALA A 173 -3.01 15.16 -15.35
N MET A 174 -1.80 14.60 -15.31
CA MET A 174 -1.17 13.93 -16.47
C MET A 174 -1.94 12.67 -16.90
N GLY A 175 -2.35 11.84 -15.94
CA GLY A 175 -3.10 10.61 -16.20
C GLY A 175 -4.47 10.92 -16.82
N LEU A 176 -5.20 11.88 -16.27
CA LEU A 176 -6.47 12.36 -16.85
C LEU A 176 -6.24 13.02 -18.22
N GLY A 177 -5.19 13.81 -18.38
CA GLY A 177 -4.80 14.38 -19.66
C GLY A 177 -4.62 13.31 -20.73
N LEU A 178 -3.87 12.22 -20.42
CA LEU A 178 -3.71 11.07 -21.30
C LEU A 178 -5.04 10.31 -21.54
N ALA A 179 -5.90 10.22 -20.54
CA ALA A 179 -7.22 9.59 -20.67
C ALA A 179 -8.11 10.31 -21.70
N PHE A 180 -8.14 11.65 -21.67
CA PHE A 180 -8.96 12.48 -22.53
C PHE A 180 -8.28 12.91 -23.83
N MET A 181 -6.99 12.63 -24.00
CA MET A 181 -6.26 12.92 -25.23
C MET A 181 -6.85 12.14 -26.41
N PRO A 182 -6.98 12.74 -27.62
CA PRO A 182 -7.43 12.03 -28.82
C PRO A 182 -6.61 10.76 -29.06
N LYS A 183 -7.25 9.72 -29.60
CA LYS A 183 -6.59 8.44 -29.94
C LYS A 183 -5.66 8.65 -31.15
N THR A 184 -4.47 9.11 -30.91
CA THR A 184 -3.41 9.37 -31.91
C THR A 184 -2.21 8.50 -31.62
N GLU A 185 -1.31 8.33 -32.60
CA GLU A 185 -0.03 7.65 -32.41
C GLU A 185 0.79 8.27 -31.28
N ASN A 186 0.75 9.58 -31.10
CA ASN A 186 1.44 10.27 -30.02
C ASN A 186 0.92 9.86 -28.64
N ARG A 187 -0.40 9.71 -28.47
CA ARG A 187 -1.00 9.21 -27.23
C ARG A 187 -0.55 7.80 -26.92
N GLU A 188 -0.53 6.92 -27.92
CA GLU A 188 -0.09 5.53 -27.75
C GLU A 188 1.41 5.46 -27.42
N ALA A 189 2.23 6.28 -28.06
CA ALA A 189 3.66 6.37 -27.76
C ALA A 189 3.92 6.85 -26.34
N LEU A 190 3.22 7.88 -25.88
CA LEU A 190 3.31 8.37 -24.50
C LEU A 190 2.89 7.30 -23.49
N LEU A 191 1.76 6.63 -23.74
CA LEU A 191 1.29 5.57 -22.85
C LEU A 191 2.27 4.40 -22.77
N LYS A 192 2.83 3.97 -23.91
CA LYS A 192 3.87 2.93 -23.94
C LYS A 192 5.14 3.36 -23.20
N ALA A 193 5.55 4.62 -23.34
CA ALA A 193 6.70 5.15 -22.62
C ALA A 193 6.48 5.13 -21.10
N VAL A 194 5.32 5.59 -20.62
CA VAL A 194 4.96 5.62 -19.19
C VAL A 194 4.93 4.20 -18.63
N LEU A 195 4.31 3.24 -19.35
CA LEU A 195 4.28 1.82 -18.94
C LEU A 195 5.69 1.22 -18.90
N GLY A 196 6.54 1.51 -19.89
CA GLY A 196 7.93 1.05 -19.91
C GLY A 196 8.75 1.60 -18.75
N PHE A 197 8.59 2.88 -18.39
CA PHE A 197 9.20 3.45 -17.18
C PHE A 197 8.70 2.78 -15.90
N GLN A 198 7.42 2.47 -15.82
CA GLN A 198 6.86 1.76 -14.66
C GLN A 198 7.48 0.35 -14.52
N GLU A 199 7.60 -0.40 -15.61
CA GLU A 199 8.27 -1.72 -15.61
C GLU A 199 9.74 -1.62 -15.18
N LEU A 200 10.45 -0.59 -15.65
CA LEU A 200 11.83 -0.32 -15.23
C LEU A 200 11.92 -0.10 -13.73
N LEU A 201 11.05 0.75 -13.16
CA LEU A 201 11.04 1.00 -11.69
C LEU A 201 10.71 -0.27 -10.91
N PHE A 202 9.76 -1.09 -11.37
CA PHE A 202 9.45 -2.37 -10.74
C PHE A 202 10.64 -3.33 -10.78
N THR A 203 11.45 -3.30 -11.82
CA THR A 203 12.68 -4.08 -11.89
C THR A 203 13.70 -3.60 -10.87
N LEU A 204 13.86 -2.27 -10.70
CA LEU A 204 14.71 -1.70 -9.65
C LEU A 204 14.22 -2.05 -8.24
N ILE A 205 12.91 -2.00 -8.00
CA ILE A 205 12.32 -2.43 -6.72
C ILE A 205 12.64 -3.90 -6.44
N LYS A 206 12.50 -4.80 -7.43
CA LYS A 206 12.86 -6.22 -7.26
C LYS A 206 14.33 -6.39 -6.91
N ALA A 207 15.24 -5.65 -7.54
CA ALA A 207 16.67 -5.68 -7.23
C ALA A 207 16.92 -5.19 -5.79
N LEU A 208 16.24 -4.11 -5.36
CA LEU A 208 16.35 -3.59 -4.00
C LEU A 208 15.82 -4.59 -2.96
N LEU A 209 14.71 -5.26 -3.24
CA LEU A 209 14.14 -6.30 -2.38
C LEU A 209 15.05 -7.55 -2.30
N PHE A 210 15.81 -7.86 -3.34
CA PHE A 210 16.77 -8.97 -3.31
C PHE A 210 17.90 -8.72 -2.30
N VAL A 211 18.39 -7.49 -2.18
CA VAL A 211 19.44 -7.12 -1.23
C VAL A 211 18.89 -6.62 0.12
N LEU A 212 17.57 -6.63 0.30
CA LEU A 212 16.88 -6.18 1.52
C LEU A 212 17.35 -6.85 2.83
N PRO A 213 17.75 -8.14 2.88
CA PRO A 213 18.28 -8.75 4.10
C PRO A 213 19.43 -7.97 4.73
N LEU A 214 20.30 -7.37 3.90
CA LEU A 214 21.40 -6.53 4.38
C LEU A 214 20.88 -5.25 5.04
N GLY A 215 19.84 -4.65 4.47
CA GLY A 215 19.16 -3.49 5.05
C GLY A 215 18.49 -3.83 6.39
N ILE A 216 17.77 -4.95 6.46
CA ILE A 216 17.12 -5.43 7.68
C ILE A 216 18.15 -5.66 8.79
N LEU A 217 19.27 -6.31 8.46
CA LEU A 217 20.37 -6.56 9.40
C LEU A 217 20.91 -5.24 9.95
N ALA A 218 21.16 -4.27 9.09
CA ALA A 218 21.70 -2.97 9.47
C ALA A 218 20.71 -2.17 10.34
N PHE A 219 19.43 -2.09 9.96
CA PHE A 219 18.40 -1.42 10.76
C PHE A 219 18.19 -2.09 12.12
N ALA A 220 18.17 -3.43 12.16
CA ALA A 220 18.06 -4.17 13.42
C ALA A 220 19.28 -3.95 14.32
N GLY A 221 20.48 -3.91 13.73
CA GLY A 221 21.72 -3.64 14.45
C GLY A 221 21.76 -2.21 15.01
N GLN A 222 21.42 -1.23 14.19
CA GLN A 222 21.32 0.18 14.62
C GLN A 222 20.33 0.35 15.77
N LEU A 223 19.18 -0.29 15.66
CA LEU A 223 18.13 -0.25 16.65
C LEU A 223 18.60 -0.89 17.98
N SER A 224 19.10 -2.12 17.92
CA SER A 224 19.51 -2.85 19.12
C SER A 224 20.67 -2.20 19.88
N ALA A 225 21.56 -1.49 19.14
CA ALA A 225 22.64 -0.72 19.78
C ALA A 225 22.13 0.46 20.62
N GLN A 226 20.90 0.89 20.43
CA GLN A 226 20.32 2.11 21.03
C GLN A 226 19.27 1.83 22.12
N ILE A 227 18.96 0.55 22.45
CA ILE A 227 17.72 0.24 23.18
C ILE A 227 17.88 -0.58 24.46
N GLU A 228 17.12 -0.15 25.50
CA GLU A 228 16.60 -1.03 26.55
C GLU A 228 15.37 -1.80 26.00
N ALA A 229 15.53 -3.11 25.78
CA ALA A 229 14.63 -3.97 24.99
C ALA A 229 13.13 -3.96 25.36
N GLY A 230 12.75 -3.54 26.59
CA GLY A 230 11.37 -3.64 27.06
C GLY A 230 10.41 -2.59 26.48
N VAL A 231 10.88 -1.37 26.23
CA VAL A 231 10.02 -0.24 25.82
C VAL A 231 9.64 -0.33 24.36
N ILE A 232 10.55 -0.81 23.50
CA ILE A 232 10.27 -0.98 22.07
C ILE A 232 9.26 -2.07 21.80
N VAL A 233 9.45 -3.22 22.44
CA VAL A 233 8.55 -4.35 22.27
C VAL A 233 7.12 -3.93 22.64
N GLY A 234 6.95 -3.08 23.67
CA GLY A 234 5.64 -2.58 24.08
C GLY A 234 4.98 -1.66 23.04
N ALA A 235 5.67 -0.61 22.58
CA ALA A 235 5.13 0.37 21.64
C ALA A 235 4.93 -0.24 20.24
N LEU A 236 5.93 -0.96 19.74
CA LEU A 236 5.90 -1.60 18.44
C LEU A 236 4.92 -2.78 18.38
N GLY A 237 4.79 -3.53 19.47
CA GLY A 237 3.80 -4.60 19.60
C GLY A 237 2.36 -4.05 19.56
N LYS A 238 2.08 -2.96 20.27
CA LYS A 238 0.77 -2.28 20.21
C LYS A 238 0.50 -1.70 18.81
N TYR A 239 1.49 -1.06 18.18
CA TYR A 239 1.39 -0.58 16.82
C TYR A 239 1.02 -1.71 15.84
N THR A 240 1.73 -2.83 15.92
CA THR A 240 1.47 -4.01 15.08
C THR A 240 0.07 -4.56 15.34
N LEU A 241 -0.34 -4.62 16.62
CA LEU A 241 -1.69 -5.04 17.02
C LEU A 241 -2.76 -4.15 16.39
N VAL A 242 -2.57 -2.82 16.39
CA VAL A 242 -3.51 -1.86 15.79
C VAL A 242 -3.70 -2.18 14.31
N ILE A 243 -2.62 -2.36 13.56
CA ILE A 243 -2.70 -2.65 12.12
C ILE A 243 -3.39 -3.99 11.87
N MET A 244 -2.96 -5.06 12.56
CA MET A 244 -3.54 -6.39 12.38
C MET A 244 -5.01 -6.44 12.77
N ALA A 245 -5.40 -5.78 13.88
CA ALA A 245 -6.78 -5.69 14.30
C ALA A 245 -7.63 -4.89 13.31
N SER A 246 -7.10 -3.80 12.75
CA SER A 246 -7.79 -2.99 11.74
C SER A 246 -8.08 -3.81 10.47
N ASN A 247 -7.08 -4.51 9.94
CA ASN A 247 -7.25 -5.41 8.81
C ASN A 247 -8.23 -6.55 9.11
N CYS A 248 -8.18 -7.13 10.31
CA CYS A 248 -9.14 -8.17 10.71
C CYS A 248 -10.57 -7.65 10.78
N VAL A 249 -10.80 -6.47 11.36
CA VAL A 249 -12.13 -5.86 11.42
C VAL A 249 -12.65 -5.54 10.02
N GLN A 250 -11.81 -4.97 9.16
CA GLN A 250 -12.18 -4.69 7.78
C GLN A 250 -12.54 -5.96 7.02
N PHE A 251 -11.70 -7.00 7.13
CA PHE A 251 -11.84 -8.25 6.41
C PHE A 251 -13.07 -9.06 6.85
N PHE A 252 -13.27 -9.22 8.18
CA PHE A 252 -14.27 -10.13 8.73
C PHE A 252 -15.59 -9.47 9.11
N ILE A 253 -15.63 -8.14 9.25
CA ILE A 253 -16.81 -7.41 9.70
C ILE A 253 -17.29 -6.43 8.63
N VAL A 254 -16.47 -5.49 8.22
CA VAL A 254 -16.91 -4.38 7.38
C VAL A 254 -17.23 -4.81 5.96
N LEU A 255 -16.32 -5.50 5.27
CA LEU A 255 -16.56 -5.99 3.91
C LEU A 255 -17.75 -6.96 3.86
N PRO A 256 -17.91 -7.91 4.80
CA PRO A 256 -19.15 -8.69 4.91
C PRO A 256 -20.42 -7.85 5.10
N ILE A 257 -20.40 -6.77 5.89
CA ILE A 257 -21.55 -5.87 6.07
C ILE A 257 -21.92 -5.20 4.73
N PHE A 258 -20.95 -4.75 3.95
CA PHE A 258 -21.18 -4.18 2.63
C PHE A 258 -21.86 -5.19 1.69
N LEU A 259 -21.44 -6.45 1.67
CA LEU A 259 -22.07 -7.51 0.90
C LEU A 259 -23.50 -7.77 1.36
N LEU A 260 -23.73 -7.89 2.67
CA LEU A 260 -25.07 -8.09 3.25
C LEU A 260 -26.01 -6.94 2.92
N ALA A 261 -25.54 -5.70 2.97
CA ALA A 261 -26.31 -4.51 2.61
C ALA A 261 -26.78 -4.52 1.13
N ARG A 262 -26.14 -5.33 0.29
CA ARG A 262 -26.54 -5.58 -1.11
C ARG A 262 -27.25 -6.92 -1.31
N GLY A 263 -27.62 -7.61 -0.23
CA GLY A 263 -28.29 -8.90 -0.33
C GLY A 263 -27.41 -10.06 -0.77
N LEU A 264 -26.10 -9.89 -0.77
CA LEU A 264 -25.12 -10.92 -1.10
C LEU A 264 -24.68 -11.67 0.18
N ASN A 265 -24.55 -13.00 0.07
CA ASN A 265 -24.06 -13.82 1.19
C ASN A 265 -22.52 -13.75 1.25
N PRO A 266 -21.92 -13.15 2.31
CA PRO A 266 -20.46 -12.98 2.41
C PRO A 266 -19.70 -14.29 2.42
N ILE A 267 -20.26 -15.34 3.05
CA ILE A 267 -19.63 -16.65 3.14
C ILE A 267 -19.56 -17.32 1.77
N ASP A 268 -20.62 -17.19 0.97
CA ASP A 268 -20.67 -17.73 -0.38
C ASP A 268 -19.68 -17.01 -1.30
N VAL A 269 -19.65 -15.67 -1.26
CA VAL A 269 -18.68 -14.86 -2.01
C VAL A 269 -17.26 -15.21 -1.61
N PHE A 270 -16.98 -15.28 -0.30
CA PHE A 270 -15.64 -15.62 0.20
C PHE A 270 -15.19 -17.03 -0.25
N LYS A 271 -16.04 -18.05 -0.11
CA LYS A 271 -15.73 -19.41 -0.56
C LYS A 271 -15.35 -19.47 -2.05
N LYS A 272 -16.03 -18.69 -2.87
CA LYS A 272 -15.79 -18.62 -4.33
C LYS A 272 -14.50 -17.87 -4.66
N MET A 273 -14.13 -16.85 -3.86
CA MET A 273 -12.96 -16.01 -4.07
C MET A 273 -11.75 -16.43 -3.23
N SER A 274 -11.89 -17.38 -2.31
CA SER A 274 -10.80 -17.84 -1.43
C SER A 274 -9.52 -18.29 -2.15
N PRO A 275 -9.54 -18.87 -3.38
CA PRO A 275 -8.30 -19.16 -4.09
C PRO A 275 -7.49 -17.88 -4.41
N ALA A 276 -8.16 -16.81 -4.80
CA ALA A 276 -7.51 -15.53 -5.09
C ALA A 276 -6.93 -14.91 -3.80
N VAL A 277 -7.72 -14.87 -2.73
CA VAL A 277 -7.29 -14.34 -1.43
C VAL A 277 -6.08 -15.11 -0.89
N ALA A 278 -6.08 -16.45 -1.00
CA ALA A 278 -4.94 -17.28 -0.59
C ALA A 278 -3.67 -17.01 -1.42
N VAL A 279 -3.81 -16.83 -2.73
CA VAL A 279 -2.67 -16.45 -3.59
C VAL A 279 -2.14 -15.07 -3.22
N ALA A 280 -3.02 -14.10 -3.00
CA ALA A 280 -2.67 -12.74 -2.60
C ALA A 280 -1.82 -12.70 -1.32
N LEU A 281 -2.20 -13.49 -0.32
CA LEU A 281 -1.45 -13.61 0.95
C LEU A 281 0.04 -13.95 0.74
N PHE A 282 0.35 -14.81 -0.24
CA PHE A 282 1.72 -15.26 -0.50
C PHE A 282 2.45 -14.42 -1.53
N THR A 283 1.73 -13.86 -2.52
CA THR A 283 2.35 -13.06 -3.59
C THR A 283 2.70 -11.65 -3.12
N LYS A 284 1.97 -11.13 -2.14
CA LYS A 284 2.07 -9.73 -1.69
C LYS A 284 1.88 -8.72 -2.83
N SER A 285 1.07 -9.10 -3.84
CA SER A 285 0.84 -8.28 -5.02
C SER A 285 -0.58 -8.50 -5.55
N SER A 286 -1.44 -7.50 -5.44
CA SER A 286 -2.79 -7.54 -6.01
C SER A 286 -2.73 -7.67 -7.54
N ALA A 287 -1.82 -6.92 -8.19
CA ALA A 287 -1.60 -7.01 -9.62
C ALA A 287 -1.10 -8.40 -10.05
N GLY A 288 -0.17 -9.00 -9.30
CA GLY A 288 0.33 -10.36 -9.56
C GLY A 288 -0.73 -11.44 -9.36
N THR A 289 -1.74 -11.18 -8.51
CA THR A 289 -2.84 -12.10 -8.24
C THR A 289 -4.00 -11.93 -9.23
N LEU A 290 -4.06 -10.84 -9.98
CA LEU A 290 -5.19 -10.48 -10.85
C LEU A 290 -5.69 -11.61 -11.76
N PRO A 291 -4.86 -12.42 -12.44
CA PRO A 291 -5.35 -13.52 -13.26
C PRO A 291 -6.18 -14.55 -12.47
N VAL A 292 -5.77 -14.86 -11.23
CA VAL A 292 -6.51 -15.80 -10.36
C VAL A 292 -7.78 -15.15 -9.82
N THR A 293 -7.74 -13.85 -9.51
CA THR A 293 -8.90 -13.08 -9.07
C THR A 293 -9.98 -13.04 -10.16
N MET A 294 -9.58 -12.73 -11.40
CA MET A 294 -10.50 -12.74 -12.56
C MET A 294 -11.07 -14.14 -12.82
N ALA A 295 -10.23 -15.16 -12.84
CA ALA A 295 -10.69 -16.53 -13.04
C ALA A 295 -11.68 -16.98 -11.95
N SER A 296 -11.41 -16.63 -10.68
CA SER A 296 -12.31 -16.93 -9.55
C SER A 296 -13.65 -16.19 -9.69
N ALA A 297 -13.62 -14.91 -10.07
CA ALA A 297 -14.83 -14.12 -10.28
C ALA A 297 -15.68 -14.66 -11.44
N GLU A 298 -15.07 -14.95 -12.60
CA GLU A 298 -15.77 -15.41 -13.78
C GLU A 298 -16.25 -16.87 -13.65
N GLN A 299 -15.40 -17.77 -13.12
CA GLN A 299 -15.69 -19.21 -13.11
C GLN A 299 -16.44 -19.67 -11.87
N ASN A 300 -16.06 -19.19 -10.68
CA ASN A 300 -16.68 -19.63 -9.42
C ASN A 300 -17.87 -18.76 -9.05
N MET A 301 -17.72 -17.43 -9.11
CA MET A 301 -18.74 -16.46 -8.69
C MET A 301 -19.76 -16.17 -9.80
N LYS A 302 -19.42 -16.47 -11.07
CA LYS A 302 -20.25 -16.24 -12.26
C LYS A 302 -20.58 -14.76 -12.50
N VAL A 303 -19.64 -13.89 -12.19
CA VAL A 303 -19.72 -12.46 -12.50
C VAL A 303 -19.67 -12.27 -14.02
N ASN A 304 -20.44 -11.30 -14.51
CA ASN A 304 -20.39 -10.90 -15.92
C ASN A 304 -18.95 -10.52 -16.33
N LYS A 305 -18.49 -11.06 -17.46
CA LYS A 305 -17.12 -10.85 -17.95
C LYS A 305 -16.81 -9.36 -18.18
N ALA A 306 -17.78 -8.57 -18.65
CA ALA A 306 -17.59 -7.13 -18.83
C ALA A 306 -17.36 -6.42 -17.49
N VAL A 307 -18.01 -6.87 -16.40
CA VAL A 307 -17.79 -6.33 -15.04
C VAL A 307 -16.44 -6.78 -14.49
N SER A 308 -16.15 -8.08 -14.48
CA SER A 308 -14.92 -8.62 -13.89
C SER A 308 -13.67 -8.07 -14.57
N ARG A 309 -13.66 -8.01 -15.91
CA ARG A 309 -12.52 -7.54 -16.71
C ARG A 309 -12.31 -6.04 -16.68
N PHE A 310 -13.31 -5.30 -16.21
CA PHE A 310 -13.20 -3.87 -16.00
C PHE A 310 -12.89 -3.51 -14.54
N VAL A 311 -13.67 -4.04 -13.59
CA VAL A 311 -13.59 -3.69 -12.17
C VAL A 311 -12.29 -4.20 -11.55
N LEU A 312 -11.97 -5.48 -11.72
CA LEU A 312 -10.83 -6.09 -11.03
C LEU A 312 -9.47 -5.47 -11.40
N PRO A 313 -9.14 -5.21 -12.70
CA PRO A 313 -7.89 -4.53 -13.04
C PRO A 313 -7.77 -3.12 -12.47
N ILE A 314 -8.88 -2.38 -12.36
CA ILE A 314 -8.88 -1.04 -11.76
C ILE A 314 -8.73 -1.15 -10.24
N CYS A 315 -9.50 -2.03 -9.60
CA CYS A 315 -9.46 -2.22 -8.15
C CYS A 315 -8.07 -2.62 -7.65
N THR A 316 -7.30 -3.42 -8.40
CA THR A 316 -5.91 -3.79 -8.01
C THR A 316 -4.97 -2.59 -7.82
N THR A 317 -5.38 -1.40 -8.22
CA THR A 317 -4.59 -0.16 -8.09
C THR A 317 -5.27 0.92 -7.27
N ILE A 318 -6.61 0.97 -7.24
CA ILE A 318 -7.33 2.03 -6.51
C ILE A 318 -8.02 1.54 -5.23
N ASN A 319 -8.33 0.26 -5.11
CA ASN A 319 -9.08 -0.30 -3.97
C ASN A 319 -8.14 -0.95 -2.95
N MET A 320 -7.38 -0.13 -2.25
CA MET A 320 -6.29 -0.55 -1.37
C MET A 320 -6.65 -0.29 0.10
N ASN A 321 -7.61 -1.03 0.62
CA ASN A 321 -8.17 -0.82 1.96
C ASN A 321 -7.14 -1.03 3.08
N GLY A 322 -6.41 -2.16 3.06
CA GLY A 322 -5.36 -2.46 4.03
C GLY A 322 -4.24 -1.41 3.98
N CYS A 323 -3.89 -0.98 2.76
CA CYS A 323 -2.91 0.09 2.57
C CYS A 323 -3.36 1.42 3.18
N ALA A 324 -4.62 1.81 3.01
CA ALA A 324 -5.13 3.06 3.58
C ALA A 324 -5.06 3.05 5.12
N ALA A 325 -5.43 1.93 5.74
CA ALA A 325 -5.30 1.74 7.18
C ALA A 325 -3.83 1.80 7.63
N PHE A 326 -2.93 1.09 6.93
CA PHE A 326 -1.50 1.11 7.24
C PHE A 326 -0.89 2.50 7.10
N ILE A 327 -1.15 3.19 5.99
CA ILE A 327 -0.62 4.54 5.74
C ILE A 327 -1.05 5.48 6.86
N LEU A 328 -2.32 5.46 7.25
CA LEU A 328 -2.84 6.31 8.32
C LEU A 328 -2.21 5.98 9.68
N ILE A 329 -2.30 4.73 10.10
CA ILE A 329 -1.80 4.27 11.41
C ILE A 329 -0.31 4.55 11.53
N THR A 330 0.47 4.23 10.50
CA THR A 330 1.91 4.42 10.47
C THR A 330 2.28 5.89 10.47
N SER A 331 1.58 6.71 9.68
CA SER A 331 1.82 8.16 9.65
C SER A 331 1.55 8.80 11.01
N ILE A 332 0.42 8.48 11.65
CA ILE A 332 0.11 8.98 13.00
C ILE A 332 1.15 8.50 14.01
N PHE A 333 1.57 7.23 13.95
CA PHE A 333 2.57 6.68 14.85
C PHE A 333 3.93 7.37 14.69
N VAL A 334 4.38 7.59 13.46
CA VAL A 334 5.64 8.32 13.19
C VAL A 334 5.54 9.76 13.62
N MET A 335 4.46 10.46 13.32
CA MET A 335 4.22 11.85 13.74
C MET A 335 4.15 11.99 15.26
N GLN A 336 3.46 11.06 15.96
CA GLN A 336 3.40 11.01 17.43
C GLN A 336 4.80 10.92 18.02
N ASN A 337 5.62 10.03 17.50
CA ASN A 337 7.00 9.84 17.98
C ASN A 337 7.94 11.01 17.63
N ALA A 338 7.58 11.79 16.60
CA ALA A 338 8.28 13.01 16.23
C ALA A 338 7.86 14.25 17.05
N GLY A 339 6.88 14.10 17.94
CA GLY A 339 6.37 15.21 18.75
C GLY A 339 5.42 16.16 18.00
N PHE A 340 4.85 15.73 16.87
CA PHE A 340 3.81 16.51 16.18
C PHE A 340 2.54 16.57 17.04
N GLU A 341 1.84 17.70 16.99
CA GLU A 341 0.55 17.85 17.65
C GLU A 341 -0.53 17.08 16.87
N LEU A 342 -1.05 16.01 17.49
CA LEU A 342 -2.07 15.15 16.93
C LEU A 342 -3.47 15.58 17.38
N SER A 343 -3.92 16.74 16.91
CA SER A 343 -5.31 17.16 17.09
C SER A 343 -6.25 16.25 16.28
N MET A 344 -7.53 16.20 16.65
CA MET A 344 -8.54 15.45 15.88
C MET A 344 -8.60 15.93 14.42
N THR A 345 -8.44 17.23 14.19
CA THR A 345 -8.37 17.82 12.84
C THR A 345 -7.18 17.27 12.06
N THR A 346 -6.00 17.19 12.68
CA THR A 346 -4.80 16.60 12.07
C THR A 346 -5.04 15.13 11.70
N MET A 347 -5.61 14.36 12.61
CA MET A 347 -5.89 12.92 12.36
C MET A 347 -6.91 12.71 11.24
N LEU A 348 -7.98 13.51 11.19
CA LEU A 348 -8.97 13.46 10.10
C LEU A 348 -8.38 13.92 8.76
N THR A 349 -7.49 14.91 8.76
CA THR A 349 -6.76 15.31 7.55
C THR A 349 -5.90 14.15 7.05
N TRP A 350 -5.16 13.49 7.94
CA TRP A 350 -4.36 12.32 7.57
C TRP A 350 -5.19 11.12 7.14
N LEU A 351 -6.43 10.99 7.65
CA LEU A 351 -7.36 9.98 7.12
C LEU A 351 -7.66 10.23 5.65
N LEU A 352 -7.96 11.46 5.26
CA LEU A 352 -8.19 11.80 3.85
C LEU A 352 -6.92 11.63 3.01
N VAL A 353 -5.76 12.06 3.53
CA VAL A 353 -4.46 11.87 2.88
C VAL A 353 -4.18 10.39 2.64
N SER A 354 -4.42 9.52 3.63
CA SER A 354 -4.17 8.08 3.50
C SER A 354 -5.09 7.41 2.46
N VAL A 355 -6.36 7.82 2.41
CA VAL A 355 -7.32 7.34 1.40
C VAL A 355 -6.87 7.74 -0.01
N LEU A 356 -6.50 9.01 -0.20
CA LEU A 356 -6.00 9.49 -1.49
C LEU A 356 -4.67 8.83 -1.88
N ALA A 357 -3.76 8.68 -0.92
CA ALA A 357 -2.47 8.04 -1.13
C ALA A 357 -2.61 6.55 -1.50
N ALA A 358 -3.55 5.84 -0.88
CA ALA A 358 -3.83 4.45 -1.18
C ALA A 358 -4.25 4.24 -2.65
N VAL A 359 -4.99 5.18 -3.24
CA VAL A 359 -5.31 5.17 -4.68
C VAL A 359 -4.07 5.26 -5.57
N GLY A 360 -2.99 5.88 -5.09
CA GLY A 360 -1.71 5.97 -5.81
C GLY A 360 -0.80 4.75 -5.65
N ASN A 361 -1.21 3.76 -4.88
CA ASN A 361 -0.39 2.56 -4.67
C ASN A 361 -0.44 1.62 -5.89
N ALA A 362 0.72 1.14 -6.29
CA ALA A 362 0.87 0.35 -7.53
C ALA A 362 0.45 -1.14 -7.41
N GLY A 363 -0.10 -1.59 -6.28
CA GLY A 363 -0.49 -3.01 -6.07
C GLY A 363 0.69 -4.00 -6.13
N VAL A 364 1.89 -3.54 -5.81
CA VAL A 364 3.14 -4.30 -5.80
C VAL A 364 3.64 -4.55 -4.38
N PRO A 365 4.47 -5.57 -4.14
CA PRO A 365 5.05 -5.82 -2.83
C PRO A 365 5.72 -4.57 -2.25
N MET A 366 5.50 -4.31 -0.97
CA MET A 366 6.05 -3.17 -0.22
C MET A 366 5.55 -1.77 -0.68
N GLY A 367 4.56 -1.68 -1.58
CA GLY A 367 4.09 -0.41 -2.15
C GLY A 367 3.64 0.59 -1.08
N CYS A 368 2.81 0.15 -0.12
CA CYS A 368 2.31 1.01 0.96
C CYS A 368 3.43 1.51 1.88
N TYR A 369 4.44 0.67 2.13
CA TYR A 369 5.60 1.04 2.93
C TYR A 369 6.39 2.18 2.27
N PHE A 370 6.71 2.06 0.98
CA PHE A 370 7.44 3.11 0.25
C PHE A 370 6.64 4.40 0.16
N LEU A 371 5.34 4.29 -0.04
CA LEU A 371 4.44 5.43 -0.09
C LEU A 371 4.41 6.16 1.26
N THR A 372 4.26 5.44 2.36
CA THR A 372 4.27 6.02 3.72
C THR A 372 5.63 6.64 4.06
N LEU A 373 6.73 5.96 3.71
CA LEU A 373 8.09 6.49 3.87
C LEU A 373 8.24 7.83 3.14
N SER A 374 7.73 7.91 1.92
CA SER A 374 7.80 9.13 1.10
C SER A 374 6.94 10.25 1.68
N LEU A 375 5.72 9.95 2.15
CA LEU A 375 4.86 10.92 2.85
C LEU A 375 5.53 11.47 4.11
N MET A 376 6.11 10.60 4.93
CA MET A 376 6.80 11.01 6.17
C MET A 376 8.06 11.82 5.87
N SER A 377 8.82 11.43 4.86
CA SER A 377 9.98 12.20 4.38
C SER A 377 9.57 13.60 3.89
N GLY A 378 8.46 13.70 3.16
CA GLY A 378 7.95 14.97 2.63
C GLY A 378 7.54 15.99 3.69
N ILE A 379 7.15 15.55 4.88
CA ILE A 379 6.84 16.40 6.04
C ILE A 379 8.04 16.57 7.00
N GLY A 380 9.21 16.03 6.67
CA GLY A 380 10.39 16.09 7.52
C GLY A 380 10.33 15.25 8.80
N ALA A 381 9.45 14.24 8.85
CA ALA A 381 9.37 13.33 10.00
C ALA A 381 10.58 12.38 10.05
N PRO A 382 10.92 11.83 11.25
CA PRO A 382 12.07 10.96 11.44
C PRO A 382 11.85 9.59 10.77
N ILE A 383 12.29 9.44 9.53
CA ILE A 383 12.12 8.23 8.72
C ILE A 383 12.91 7.02 9.25
N GLY A 384 13.82 7.18 10.19
CA GLY A 384 14.47 6.07 10.87
C GLY A 384 13.49 5.09 11.53
N ILE A 385 12.34 5.57 12.01
CA ILE A 385 11.25 4.75 12.55
C ILE A 385 10.72 3.76 11.49
N MET A 386 10.68 4.16 10.22
CA MET A 386 10.27 3.27 9.13
C MET A 386 11.22 2.09 8.97
N GLY A 387 12.52 2.28 9.20
CA GLY A 387 13.51 1.19 9.21
C GLY A 387 13.18 0.12 10.25
N ILE A 388 12.69 0.53 11.43
CA ILE A 388 12.27 -0.38 12.50
C ILE A 388 11.00 -1.15 12.12
N ILE A 389 10.07 -0.49 11.43
CA ILE A 389 8.81 -1.08 10.97
C ILE A 389 9.05 -2.08 9.83
N LEU A 390 10.09 -1.90 9.03
CA LEU A 390 10.33 -2.64 7.80
C LEU A 390 10.29 -4.18 7.94
N PRO A 391 10.93 -4.81 8.94
CA PRO A 391 10.86 -6.25 9.10
C PRO A 391 9.45 -6.76 9.40
N ILE A 392 8.70 -6.02 10.23
CA ILE A 392 7.34 -6.37 10.62
C ILE A 392 6.40 -6.17 9.44
N TYR A 393 6.64 -5.13 8.65
CA TYR A 393 5.85 -4.82 7.47
C TYR A 393 5.80 -5.97 6.46
N THR A 394 6.82 -6.80 6.39
CA THR A 394 6.82 -7.99 5.54
C THR A 394 5.65 -8.94 5.81
N ILE A 395 5.25 -9.06 7.08
CA ILE A 395 4.09 -9.88 7.50
C ILE A 395 2.79 -9.09 7.29
N ILE A 396 2.82 -7.80 7.63
CA ILE A 396 1.70 -6.90 7.44
C ILE A 396 1.29 -6.88 5.96
N ASP A 397 2.23 -6.74 5.03
CA ASP A 397 2.04 -6.71 3.57
C ASP A 397 1.32 -7.98 3.04
N MET A 398 1.54 -9.15 3.66
CA MET A 398 0.80 -10.37 3.32
C MET A 398 -0.70 -10.21 3.64
N VAL A 399 -1.01 -9.73 4.84
CA VAL A 399 -2.39 -9.57 5.32
C VAL A 399 -3.11 -8.46 4.56
N GLU A 400 -2.44 -7.31 4.36
CA GLU A 400 -2.96 -6.19 3.58
C GLU A 400 -3.30 -6.59 2.15
N THR A 401 -2.42 -7.34 1.48
CA THR A 401 -2.65 -7.78 0.11
C THR A 401 -3.82 -8.75 0.03
N ALA A 402 -3.95 -9.67 1.00
CA ALA A 402 -5.09 -10.57 1.07
C ALA A 402 -6.40 -9.81 1.29
N GLU A 403 -6.40 -8.79 2.15
CA GLU A 403 -7.54 -7.91 2.39
C GLU A 403 -7.89 -7.07 1.16
N ASN A 404 -6.89 -6.49 0.48
CA ASN A 404 -7.12 -5.71 -0.74
C ASN A 404 -7.80 -6.57 -1.82
N VAL A 405 -7.32 -7.79 -2.07
CA VAL A 405 -7.93 -8.72 -3.04
C VAL A 405 -9.31 -9.19 -2.59
N TRP A 406 -9.55 -9.35 -1.28
CA TRP A 406 -10.87 -9.62 -0.76
C TRP A 406 -11.81 -8.43 -1.00
N SER A 407 -11.36 -7.22 -0.75
CA SER A 407 -12.12 -6.00 -1.06
C SER A 407 -12.41 -5.86 -2.55
N ASP A 408 -11.43 -6.11 -3.44
CA ASP A 408 -11.62 -6.12 -4.88
C ASP A 408 -12.73 -7.10 -5.30
N SER A 409 -12.73 -8.26 -4.67
CA SER A 409 -13.75 -9.31 -4.89
C SER A 409 -15.14 -8.85 -4.45
N CYS A 410 -15.23 -8.16 -3.30
CA CYS A 410 -16.49 -7.60 -2.80
C CYS A 410 -17.01 -6.49 -3.70
N VAL A 411 -16.15 -5.55 -4.11
CA VAL A 411 -16.51 -4.45 -5.03
C VAL A 411 -17.00 -5.01 -6.37
N CYS A 412 -16.32 -6.01 -6.90
CA CYS A 412 -16.71 -6.69 -8.15
C CYS A 412 -18.07 -7.38 -8.03
N ALA A 413 -18.29 -8.10 -6.92
CA ALA A 413 -19.57 -8.81 -6.66
C ALA A 413 -20.75 -7.84 -6.51
N MET A 414 -20.57 -6.75 -5.76
CA MET A 414 -21.60 -5.73 -5.55
C MET A 414 -21.92 -4.98 -6.86
N THR A 415 -20.89 -4.64 -7.63
CA THR A 415 -21.07 -3.96 -8.93
C THR A 415 -21.84 -4.84 -9.91
N ASP A 416 -21.50 -6.13 -10.00
CA ASP A 416 -22.21 -7.09 -10.85
C ASP A 416 -23.68 -7.24 -10.43
N HIS A 417 -23.92 -7.38 -9.12
CA HIS A 417 -25.26 -7.49 -8.56
C HIS A 417 -26.15 -6.28 -8.88
N ASP A 418 -25.63 -5.05 -8.71
CA ASP A 418 -26.38 -3.80 -8.92
C ASP A 418 -26.66 -3.50 -10.39
N LEU A 419 -25.84 -4.05 -11.28
CA LEU A 419 -25.94 -3.86 -12.73
C LEU A 419 -26.56 -5.07 -13.46
N LYS A 420 -27.03 -6.08 -12.71
CA LYS A 420 -27.66 -7.26 -13.27
C LYS A 420 -28.89 -6.88 -14.11
N GLY A 421 -28.93 -7.36 -15.34
CA GLY A 421 -29.98 -7.03 -16.32
C GLY A 421 -29.84 -5.65 -17.00
N LYS A 422 -28.83 -4.84 -16.64
CA LYS A 422 -28.54 -3.54 -17.27
C LYS A 422 -27.35 -3.60 -18.24
N ILE A 423 -26.55 -4.65 -18.16
CA ILE A 423 -25.39 -4.90 -19.02
C ILE A 423 -25.67 -6.12 -19.85
N ALA A 424 -25.36 -6.07 -21.15
CA ALA A 424 -25.49 -7.22 -22.03
C ALA A 424 -24.63 -8.39 -21.52
N GLU A 425 -25.20 -9.59 -21.49
CA GLU A 425 -24.41 -10.80 -21.21
C GLU A 425 -23.54 -11.05 -22.43
N GLU A 426 -22.23 -10.90 -22.32
CA GLU A 426 -21.30 -11.41 -23.33
C GLU A 426 -21.25 -12.93 -23.22
N GLU A 427 -21.72 -13.62 -24.30
CA GLU A 427 -21.66 -15.06 -24.44
C GLU A 427 -20.24 -15.64 -24.39
#